data_cc315b0b26c6e879194673758b8ef1fd
#
_entry.id   cc315b0b26c6e879194673758b8ef1fd
#
_cell.length_a   1.000
_cell.length_b   1.000
_cell.length_c   1.000
_cell.angle_alpha   90.00
_cell.angle_beta   90.00
_cell.angle_gamma   90.00
#
_symmetry.space_group_name_H-M   'P 1'
#
loop_
_entity.id
_entity.type
_entity.pdbx_description
1 polymer ?
#
loop_
_entity_poly.entity_id
_entity_poly.type
_entity_poly.pdbx_seq_one_letter_code
_entity_poly.pdbx_strand_id
1 'polypeptide(L)'
;MEKIREKVGFKGDLSSFFKFMRDDPQFYLPDTDEGRAKYLAKAVQIVDEMKKRLDELFITKPKADIVVKAVEKFRESSAGAAFYQQPAPDGSRPGMFYVNLRDMRDQPVYQLEALAHHEGIPGHHMQIAIAQELTGIPKFRKLGARFTAYTEGWGLYSELTPKEIGMYQDPYSDFGRLSLELLRGAAGGGHRNARQEMDARPGDRLFEAEYA
;
A
#
# COMPACT_ATOMS: atom_id res chain seq x y z
N MET A 1 -3.17 17.07 2.95
CA MET A 1 -2.68 17.41 1.58
C MET A 1 -2.33 18.89 1.43
N GLU A 2 -3.13 19.86 1.92
CA GLU A 2 -2.79 21.29 1.87
C GLU A 2 -1.40 21.61 2.44
N LYS A 3 -1.11 21.13 3.65
CA LYS A 3 0.21 21.30 4.28
C LYS A 3 1.38 20.76 3.44
N ILE A 4 1.16 19.69 2.66
CA ILE A 4 2.19 19.16 1.78
C ILE A 4 2.37 20.06 0.58
N ARG A 5 1.27 20.51 -0.05
CA ARG A 5 1.31 21.50 -1.14
C ARG A 5 2.10 22.74 -0.77
N GLU A 6 1.85 23.28 0.43
CA GLU A 6 2.58 24.44 0.97
C GLU A 6 4.07 24.12 1.20
N LYS A 7 4.36 22.95 1.81
CA LYS A 7 5.73 22.51 2.11
C LYS A 7 6.59 22.36 0.85
N VAL A 8 6.01 21.89 -0.27
CA VAL A 8 6.72 21.78 -1.55
C VAL A 8 6.71 23.07 -2.38
N GLY A 9 6.05 24.13 -1.88
CA GLY A 9 6.02 25.43 -2.53
C GLY A 9 5.15 25.53 -3.79
N PHE A 10 4.21 24.61 -3.98
CA PHE A 10 3.32 24.63 -5.14
C PHE A 10 2.34 25.80 -5.07
N LYS A 11 2.25 26.60 -6.13
CA LYS A 11 1.50 27.88 -6.16
C LYS A 11 0.05 27.79 -6.62
N GLY A 12 -0.43 26.62 -7.04
CA GLY A 12 -1.81 26.40 -7.44
C GLY A 12 -2.73 26.04 -6.26
N ASP A 13 -4.01 25.87 -6.56
CA ASP A 13 -4.98 25.29 -5.64
C ASP A 13 -4.77 23.76 -5.46
N LEU A 14 -5.57 23.13 -4.60
CA LEU A 14 -5.43 21.70 -4.33
C LEU A 14 -5.75 20.84 -5.57
N SER A 15 -6.72 21.25 -6.39
CA SER A 15 -7.07 20.54 -7.62
C SER A 15 -5.92 20.55 -8.63
N SER A 16 -5.31 21.72 -8.83
CA SER A 16 -4.12 21.88 -9.67
C SER A 16 -2.93 21.10 -9.12
N PHE A 17 -2.78 21.00 -7.79
CA PHE A 17 -1.75 20.20 -7.16
C PHE A 17 -1.97 18.70 -7.41
N PHE A 18 -3.19 18.19 -7.32
CA PHE A 18 -3.48 16.79 -7.65
C PHE A 18 -3.19 16.48 -9.11
N LYS A 19 -3.52 17.42 -10.02
CA LYS A 19 -3.17 17.27 -11.44
C LYS A 19 -1.66 17.24 -11.64
N PHE A 20 -0.92 18.14 -11.00
CA PHE A 20 0.55 18.14 -11.02
C PHE A 20 1.12 16.82 -10.53
N MET A 21 0.67 16.31 -9.38
CA MET A 21 1.15 15.04 -8.83
C MET A 21 0.90 13.86 -9.76
N ARG A 22 -0.23 13.86 -10.48
CA ARG A 22 -0.59 12.79 -11.40
C ARG A 22 0.12 12.87 -12.75
N ASP A 23 0.30 14.07 -13.28
CA ASP A 23 0.65 14.26 -14.70
C ASP A 23 2.12 14.63 -14.90
N ASP A 24 2.84 15.10 -13.87
CA ASP A 24 4.22 15.56 -14.02
C ASP A 24 5.19 14.37 -14.14
N PRO A 25 6.01 14.32 -15.21
CA PRO A 25 6.94 13.23 -15.47
C PRO A 25 7.97 12.98 -14.36
N GLN A 26 8.27 13.97 -13.51
CA GLN A 26 9.24 13.80 -12.42
C GLN A 26 8.87 12.69 -11.43
N PHE A 27 7.58 12.33 -11.37
CA PHE A 27 7.07 11.31 -10.46
C PHE A 27 7.10 9.90 -11.03
N TYR A 28 7.58 9.73 -12.26
CA TYR A 28 7.60 8.45 -12.94
C TYR A 28 9.01 8.13 -13.43
N LEU A 29 9.42 6.90 -13.24
CA LEU A 29 10.63 6.42 -13.88
C LEU A 29 10.35 6.03 -15.33
N PRO A 30 11.37 6.12 -16.23
CA PRO A 30 11.19 5.74 -17.62
C PRO A 30 10.65 4.31 -17.79
N ASP A 31 9.79 4.10 -18.79
CA ASP A 31 9.26 2.79 -19.14
C ASP A 31 10.30 1.96 -19.92
N THR A 32 11.42 1.71 -19.28
CA THR A 32 12.57 0.95 -19.78
C THR A 32 12.99 -0.09 -18.75
N ASP A 33 13.76 -1.08 -19.14
CA ASP A 33 14.28 -2.09 -18.21
C ASP A 33 15.13 -1.48 -17.09
N GLU A 34 15.87 -0.40 -17.40
CA GLU A 34 16.63 0.35 -16.39
C GLU A 34 15.70 1.08 -15.40
N GLY A 35 14.62 1.71 -15.88
CA GLY A 35 13.63 2.35 -15.03
C GLY A 35 12.93 1.35 -14.12
N ARG A 36 12.55 0.19 -14.64
CA ARG A 36 11.98 -0.93 -13.86
C ARG A 36 12.95 -1.42 -12.79
N ALA A 37 14.21 -1.62 -13.15
CA ALA A 37 15.25 -2.03 -12.20
C ALA A 37 15.45 -0.99 -11.08
N LYS A 38 15.45 0.30 -11.40
CA LYS A 38 15.54 1.39 -10.42
C LYS A 38 14.34 1.42 -9.47
N TYR A 39 13.14 1.23 -10.00
CA TYR A 39 11.92 1.18 -9.17
C TYR A 39 11.98 0.00 -8.18
N LEU A 40 12.34 -1.18 -8.68
CA LEU A 40 12.47 -2.38 -7.86
C LEU A 40 13.56 -2.23 -6.78
N ALA A 41 14.72 -1.68 -7.14
CA ALA A 41 15.79 -1.39 -6.18
C ALA A 41 15.35 -0.43 -5.08
N LYS A 42 14.57 0.60 -5.43
CA LYS A 42 14.00 1.54 -4.45
C LYS A 42 12.99 0.85 -3.53
N ALA A 43 12.18 -0.07 -4.04
CA ALA A 43 11.27 -0.87 -3.21
C ALA A 43 12.03 -1.75 -2.21
N VAL A 44 13.11 -2.41 -2.65
CA VAL A 44 14.00 -3.19 -1.78
C VAL A 44 14.60 -2.31 -0.69
N GLN A 45 15.14 -1.14 -1.07
CA GLN A 45 15.73 -0.19 -0.13
C GLN A 45 14.75 0.22 0.97
N ILE A 46 13.51 0.58 0.62
CA ILE A 46 12.48 0.99 1.59
C ILE A 46 12.18 -0.15 2.58
N VAL A 47 12.00 -1.38 2.09
CA VAL A 47 11.77 -2.56 2.93
C VAL A 47 12.95 -2.82 3.87
N ASP A 48 14.18 -2.73 3.36
CA ASP A 48 15.40 -2.95 4.15
C ASP A 48 15.61 -1.86 5.21
N GLU A 49 15.30 -0.62 4.89
CA GLU A 49 15.36 0.49 5.85
C GLU A 49 14.35 0.31 6.97
N MET A 50 13.11 -0.03 6.63
CA MET A 50 12.07 -0.30 7.64
C MET A 50 12.43 -1.52 8.49
N LYS A 51 12.98 -2.58 7.89
CA LYS A 51 13.42 -3.79 8.61
C LYS A 51 14.45 -3.47 9.70
N LYS A 52 15.38 -2.55 9.43
CA LYS A 52 16.41 -2.11 10.40
C LYS A 52 15.81 -1.32 11.57
N ARG A 53 14.68 -0.66 11.35
CA ARG A 53 14.03 0.23 12.31
C ARG A 53 12.79 -0.38 12.96
N LEU A 54 12.48 -1.63 12.66
CA LEU A 54 11.25 -2.28 13.12
C LEU A 54 11.17 -2.37 14.66
N ASP A 55 12.31 -2.45 15.35
CA ASP A 55 12.40 -2.44 16.82
C ASP A 55 11.90 -1.14 17.47
N GLU A 56 11.86 -0.03 16.72
CA GLU A 56 11.35 1.24 17.22
C GLU A 56 9.82 1.23 17.39
N LEU A 57 9.13 0.32 16.68
CA LEU A 57 7.66 0.25 16.67
C LEU A 57 7.12 -1.06 17.25
N PHE A 58 7.84 -2.18 17.11
CA PHE A 58 7.27 -3.50 17.40
C PHE A 58 8.23 -4.40 18.18
N ILE A 59 7.71 -4.98 19.27
CA ILE A 59 8.44 -5.97 20.08
C ILE A 59 8.50 -7.32 19.34
N THR A 60 7.37 -7.75 18.74
CA THR A 60 7.29 -9.02 18.01
C THR A 60 7.57 -8.81 16.53
N LYS A 61 8.49 -9.59 15.99
CA LYS A 61 8.87 -9.58 14.57
C LYS A 61 8.66 -10.94 13.94
N PRO A 62 8.34 -11.02 12.64
CA PRO A 62 8.24 -12.30 11.95
C PRO A 62 9.62 -12.97 11.84
N LYS A 63 9.64 -14.29 11.93
CA LYS A 63 10.85 -15.10 11.68
C LYS A 63 11.11 -15.28 10.19
N ALA A 64 10.04 -15.38 9.40
CA ALA A 64 10.12 -15.50 7.97
C ALA A 64 10.70 -14.22 7.35
N ASP A 65 11.59 -14.37 6.40
CA ASP A 65 12.14 -13.25 5.63
C ASP A 65 11.18 -12.81 4.52
N ILE A 66 11.43 -11.64 3.93
CA ILE A 66 10.68 -11.10 2.80
C ILE A 66 11.62 -10.76 1.66
N VAL A 67 11.16 -11.04 0.43
CA VAL A 67 11.84 -10.67 -0.82
C VAL A 67 10.93 -9.80 -1.65
N VAL A 68 11.47 -8.70 -2.18
CA VAL A 68 10.78 -7.85 -3.16
C VAL A 68 11.08 -8.37 -4.56
N LYS A 69 10.05 -8.50 -5.39
CA LYS A 69 10.18 -9.07 -6.73
C LYS A 69 9.23 -8.41 -7.73
N ALA A 70 9.65 -8.31 -8.99
CA ALA A 70 8.74 -7.95 -10.06
C ALA A 70 7.72 -9.09 -10.32
N VAL A 71 6.50 -8.71 -10.68
CA VAL A 71 5.48 -9.67 -11.17
C VAL A 71 6.01 -10.33 -12.43
N GLU A 72 5.78 -11.64 -12.57
CA GLU A 72 6.19 -12.38 -13.76
C GLU A 72 5.35 -11.96 -14.97
N LYS A 73 5.98 -11.81 -16.13
CA LYS A 73 5.37 -11.28 -17.36
C LYS A 73 4.05 -11.94 -17.74
N PHE A 74 3.91 -13.25 -17.52
CA PHE A 74 2.70 -13.97 -17.90
C PHE A 74 1.45 -13.57 -17.10
N ARG A 75 1.60 -12.98 -15.92
CA ARG A 75 0.48 -12.56 -15.06
C ARG A 75 0.38 -11.04 -14.81
N GLU A 76 1.30 -10.24 -15.38
CA GLU A 76 1.28 -8.77 -15.21
C GLU A 76 -0.05 -8.14 -15.62
N SER A 77 -0.69 -8.66 -16.68
CA SER A 77 -1.95 -8.10 -17.19
C SER A 77 -3.16 -8.29 -16.26
N SER A 78 -3.11 -9.27 -15.38
CA SER A 78 -4.17 -9.60 -14.43
C SER A 78 -3.86 -9.21 -12.98
N ALA A 79 -2.61 -8.83 -12.69
CA ALA A 79 -2.18 -8.43 -11.37
C ALA A 79 -2.47 -6.93 -11.12
N GLY A 80 -2.79 -6.59 -9.86
CA GLY A 80 -2.81 -5.20 -9.41
C GLY A 80 -1.43 -4.53 -9.45
N ALA A 81 -1.35 -3.28 -9.01
CA ALA A 81 -0.11 -2.51 -8.96
C ALA A 81 0.96 -3.16 -8.08
N ALA A 82 0.55 -3.78 -6.98
CA ALA A 82 1.38 -4.53 -6.06
C ALA A 82 0.53 -5.56 -5.31
N PHE A 83 1.17 -6.58 -4.74
CA PHE A 83 0.53 -7.53 -3.84
C PHE A 83 1.55 -8.31 -3.03
N TYR A 84 1.09 -8.83 -1.91
CA TYR A 84 1.88 -9.69 -1.04
C TYR A 84 1.50 -11.17 -1.19
N GLN A 85 2.52 -12.04 -1.21
CA GLN A 85 2.36 -13.48 -1.11
C GLN A 85 3.04 -14.00 0.16
N GLN A 86 2.27 -14.67 1.00
CA GLN A 86 2.75 -15.18 2.28
C GLN A 86 3.90 -16.22 2.14
N PRO A 87 4.76 -16.37 3.17
CA PRO A 87 5.78 -17.38 3.19
C PRO A 87 5.16 -18.79 3.19
N ALA A 88 5.92 -19.78 2.75
CA ALA A 88 5.50 -21.16 2.87
C ALA A 88 5.49 -21.56 4.36
N PRO A 89 4.45 -22.28 4.85
CA PRO A 89 4.36 -22.67 6.25
C PRO A 89 5.50 -23.59 6.75
N ASP A 90 6.16 -24.28 5.83
CA ASP A 90 7.32 -25.15 6.08
C ASP A 90 8.66 -24.41 6.03
N GLY A 91 8.66 -23.09 5.77
CA GLY A 91 9.87 -22.27 5.65
C GLY A 91 10.61 -22.39 4.32
N SER A 92 10.13 -23.20 3.36
CA SER A 92 10.80 -23.43 2.07
C SER A 92 10.83 -22.21 1.16
N ARG A 93 9.97 -21.22 1.39
CA ARG A 93 9.90 -19.97 0.61
C ARG A 93 9.62 -18.78 1.53
N PRO A 94 10.35 -17.67 1.38
CA PRO A 94 10.07 -16.43 2.11
C PRO A 94 8.74 -15.79 1.70
N GLY A 95 8.30 -14.76 2.42
CA GLY A 95 7.27 -13.85 1.96
C GLY A 95 7.71 -13.09 0.72
N MET A 96 6.77 -12.77 -0.15
CA MET A 96 7.09 -12.10 -1.42
C MET A 96 6.23 -10.83 -1.54
N PHE A 97 6.87 -9.70 -1.65
CA PHE A 97 6.25 -8.45 -2.09
C PHE A 97 6.44 -8.32 -3.60
N TYR A 98 5.37 -8.42 -4.34
CA TYR A 98 5.38 -8.29 -5.79
C TYR A 98 5.01 -6.88 -6.23
N VAL A 99 5.79 -6.34 -7.15
CA VAL A 99 5.55 -5.04 -7.80
C VAL A 99 5.27 -5.27 -9.28
N ASN A 100 4.16 -4.76 -9.78
CA ASN A 100 3.81 -4.88 -11.18
C ASN A 100 4.49 -3.76 -11.98
N LEU A 101 5.46 -4.12 -12.80
CA LEU A 101 6.25 -3.19 -13.60
C LEU A 101 5.86 -3.21 -15.10
N ARG A 102 4.63 -3.65 -15.41
CA ARG A 102 4.14 -3.75 -16.79
C ARG A 102 4.14 -2.39 -17.49
N ASP A 103 3.60 -1.37 -16.83
CA ASP A 103 3.55 0.01 -17.31
C ASP A 103 4.03 0.95 -16.18
N MET A 104 5.15 1.62 -16.43
CA MET A 104 5.75 2.50 -15.44
C MET A 104 4.92 3.78 -15.20
N ARG A 105 3.95 4.10 -16.05
CA ARG A 105 3.00 5.20 -15.85
C ARG A 105 1.96 4.89 -14.77
N ASP A 106 1.76 3.62 -14.45
CA ASP A 106 0.89 3.18 -13.36
C ASP A 106 1.62 3.13 -12.01
N GLN A 107 2.92 3.47 -12.00
CA GLN A 107 3.80 3.32 -10.83
C GLN A 107 4.46 4.64 -10.44
N PRO A 108 3.70 5.62 -9.92
CA PRO A 108 4.29 6.87 -9.44
C PRO A 108 5.19 6.60 -8.23
N VAL A 109 6.40 7.13 -8.27
CA VAL A 109 7.42 6.90 -7.23
C VAL A 109 6.97 7.37 -5.86
N TYR A 110 6.11 8.38 -5.78
CA TYR A 110 5.60 8.91 -4.51
C TYR A 110 4.65 7.94 -3.76
N GLN A 111 4.08 6.92 -4.44
CA GLN A 111 3.26 5.90 -3.77
C GLN A 111 4.07 4.71 -3.28
N LEU A 112 5.30 4.54 -3.76
CA LEU A 112 6.08 3.33 -3.52
C LEU A 112 6.37 3.09 -2.03
N GLU A 113 6.65 4.15 -1.27
CA GLU A 113 6.95 4.02 0.17
C GLU A 113 5.75 3.48 0.94
N ALA A 114 4.56 4.01 0.67
CA ALA A 114 3.33 3.51 1.29
C ALA A 114 2.99 2.07 0.85
N LEU A 115 3.15 1.74 -0.44
CA LEU A 115 2.97 0.38 -0.94
C LEU A 115 3.95 -0.62 -0.29
N ALA A 116 5.22 -0.25 -0.15
CA ALA A 116 6.22 -1.10 0.48
C ALA A 116 5.91 -1.37 1.96
N HIS A 117 5.36 -0.38 2.67
CA HIS A 117 4.92 -0.56 4.04
C HIS A 117 3.63 -1.37 4.14
N HIS A 118 2.72 -1.23 3.19
CA HIS A 118 1.46 -1.98 3.13
C HIS A 118 1.68 -3.48 2.84
N GLU A 119 2.37 -3.78 1.75
CA GLU A 119 2.59 -5.16 1.30
C GLU A 119 3.73 -5.85 2.07
N GLY A 120 4.74 -5.07 2.45
CA GLY A 120 5.94 -5.54 3.12
C GLY A 120 5.88 -5.39 4.64
N ILE A 121 6.79 -4.57 5.16
CA ILE A 121 7.00 -4.34 6.59
C ILE A 121 6.67 -2.87 6.91
N PRO A 122 5.81 -2.63 7.92
CA PRO A 122 5.22 -3.57 8.89
C PRO A 122 3.86 -4.16 8.48
N GLY A 123 3.49 -4.10 7.21
CA GLY A 123 2.19 -4.47 6.67
C GLY A 123 1.88 -5.96 6.60
N HIS A 124 1.42 -6.40 5.42
CA HIS A 124 0.93 -7.77 5.21
C HIS A 124 1.96 -8.84 5.56
N HIS A 125 3.25 -8.61 5.24
CA HIS A 125 4.27 -9.59 5.60
C HIS A 125 4.32 -9.83 7.11
N MET A 126 4.44 -8.77 7.89
CA MET A 126 4.53 -8.90 9.35
C MET A 126 3.28 -9.52 9.93
N GLN A 127 2.10 -9.06 9.54
CA GLN A 127 0.81 -9.57 10.02
C GLN A 127 0.64 -11.06 9.76
N ILE A 128 0.86 -11.47 8.52
CA ILE A 128 0.55 -12.83 8.07
C ILE A 128 1.63 -13.82 8.50
N ALA A 129 2.90 -13.44 8.45
CA ALA A 129 3.99 -14.30 8.89
C ALA A 129 3.90 -14.56 10.41
N ILE A 130 3.66 -13.53 11.23
CA ILE A 130 3.45 -13.71 12.67
C ILE A 130 2.23 -14.60 12.93
N ALA A 131 1.13 -14.41 12.22
CA ALA A 131 -0.06 -15.27 12.37
C ALA A 131 0.25 -16.73 12.06
N GLN A 132 1.09 -17.02 11.07
CA GLN A 132 1.55 -18.38 10.75
C GLN A 132 2.46 -18.99 11.84
N GLU A 133 3.15 -18.18 12.60
CA GLU A 133 4.06 -18.62 13.66
C GLU A 133 3.36 -18.87 14.99
N LEU A 134 2.11 -18.45 15.17
CA LEU A 134 1.35 -18.64 16.40
C LEU A 134 1.21 -20.13 16.73
N THR A 135 1.30 -20.44 18.02
CA THR A 135 1.08 -21.80 18.56
C THR A 135 -0.19 -21.83 19.39
N GLY A 136 -0.75 -23.02 19.60
CA GLY A 136 -1.93 -23.16 20.46
C GLY A 136 -3.27 -22.74 19.83
N ILE A 137 -3.28 -22.37 18.56
CA ILE A 137 -4.50 -22.03 17.81
C ILE A 137 -4.76 -23.04 16.67
N PRO A 138 -6.04 -23.27 16.29
CA PRO A 138 -6.38 -24.18 15.21
C PRO A 138 -5.75 -23.76 13.87
N LYS A 139 -5.35 -24.75 13.08
CA LYS A 139 -4.69 -24.52 11.75
C LYS A 139 -5.53 -23.63 10.82
N PHE A 140 -6.86 -23.78 10.82
CA PHE A 140 -7.71 -22.97 9.94
C PHE A 140 -7.65 -21.46 10.29
N ARG A 141 -7.52 -21.11 11.58
CA ARG A 141 -7.33 -19.71 12.00
C ARG A 141 -5.97 -19.18 11.59
N LYS A 142 -4.96 -20.04 11.70
CA LYS A 142 -3.57 -19.69 11.41
C LYS A 142 -3.31 -19.51 9.90
N LEU A 143 -3.90 -20.35 9.05
CA LEU A 143 -3.54 -20.46 7.63
C LEU A 143 -4.67 -20.11 6.66
N GLY A 144 -5.91 -20.19 7.08
CA GLY A 144 -7.06 -20.10 6.18
C GLY A 144 -8.09 -19.02 6.50
N ALA A 145 -8.32 -18.70 7.78
CA ALA A 145 -9.30 -17.67 8.13
C ALA A 145 -8.74 -16.27 7.84
N ARG A 146 -9.33 -15.58 6.88
CA ARG A 146 -8.97 -14.21 6.52
C ARG A 146 -10.23 -13.35 6.49
N PHE A 147 -10.16 -12.24 7.19
CA PHE A 147 -11.19 -11.21 7.16
C PHE A 147 -10.58 -9.98 6.49
N THR A 148 -11.07 -9.63 5.31
CA THR A 148 -10.53 -8.52 4.49
C THR A 148 -10.42 -7.23 5.29
N ALA A 149 -11.44 -6.87 6.06
CA ALA A 149 -11.40 -5.67 6.90
C ALA A 149 -10.24 -5.67 7.91
N TYR A 150 -9.92 -6.83 8.49
CA TYR A 150 -8.80 -6.98 9.40
C TYR A 150 -7.46 -6.92 8.66
N THR A 151 -7.35 -7.63 7.55
CA THR A 151 -6.10 -7.69 6.77
C THR A 151 -5.77 -6.34 6.17
N GLU A 152 -6.72 -5.72 5.45
CA GLU A 152 -6.53 -4.42 4.80
C GLU A 152 -6.48 -3.26 5.80
N GLY A 153 -7.23 -3.36 6.90
CA GLY A 153 -7.16 -2.37 7.98
C GLY A 153 -5.78 -2.32 8.63
N TRP A 154 -5.12 -3.47 8.82
CA TRP A 154 -3.73 -3.52 9.24
C TRP A 154 -2.80 -2.94 8.18
N GLY A 155 -2.96 -3.31 6.90
CA GLY A 155 -2.19 -2.75 5.79
C GLY A 155 -2.26 -1.22 5.77
N LEU A 156 -3.45 -0.65 5.87
CA LEU A 156 -3.65 0.80 5.93
C LEU A 156 -2.99 1.44 7.16
N TYR A 157 -3.14 0.83 8.35
CA TYR A 157 -2.48 1.30 9.56
C TYR A 157 -0.95 1.27 9.42
N SER A 158 -0.43 0.23 8.77
CA SER A 158 1.00 0.05 8.51
C SER A 158 1.59 1.08 7.55
N GLU A 159 0.79 1.72 6.72
CA GLU A 159 1.22 2.86 5.91
C GLU A 159 1.50 4.10 6.77
N LEU A 160 0.82 4.24 7.92
CA LEU A 160 0.96 5.39 8.82
C LEU A 160 2.08 5.23 9.85
N THR A 161 2.23 4.05 10.45
CA THR A 161 3.14 3.85 11.58
C THR A 161 4.61 4.20 11.30
N PRO A 162 5.19 3.97 10.10
CA PRO A 162 6.56 4.37 9.80
C PRO A 162 6.77 5.89 9.88
N LYS A 163 5.72 6.68 9.67
CA LYS A 163 5.79 8.13 9.82
C LYS A 163 6.08 8.56 11.25
N GLU A 164 5.61 7.80 12.25
CA GLU A 164 5.81 8.08 13.67
C GLU A 164 7.28 8.00 14.07
N ILE A 165 8.08 7.19 13.38
CA ILE A 165 9.53 7.09 13.55
C ILE A 165 10.30 7.93 12.53
N GLY A 166 9.65 8.85 11.83
CA GLY A 166 10.30 9.80 10.92
C GLY A 166 10.67 9.23 9.55
N MET A 167 9.99 8.20 9.07
CA MET A 167 9.99 7.85 7.64
C MET A 167 9.15 8.86 6.84
N TYR A 168 8.99 8.69 5.55
CA TYR A 168 8.34 9.66 4.68
C TYR A 168 9.04 11.04 4.71
N GLN A 169 10.37 11.04 4.59
CA GLN A 169 11.17 12.27 4.57
C GLN A 169 10.85 13.14 3.35
N ASP A 170 10.54 12.53 2.22
CA ASP A 170 10.05 13.20 1.03
C ASP A 170 8.58 13.57 1.22
N PRO A 171 8.19 14.87 1.16
CA PRO A 171 6.80 15.27 1.24
C PRO A 171 5.90 14.64 0.16
N TYR A 172 6.45 14.33 -0.99
CA TYR A 172 5.71 13.64 -2.04
C TYR A 172 5.37 12.19 -1.66
N SER A 173 6.24 11.50 -0.94
CA SER A 173 5.91 10.17 -0.39
C SER A 173 4.77 10.24 0.63
N ASP A 174 4.74 11.25 1.51
CA ASP A 174 3.61 11.45 2.44
C ASP A 174 2.31 11.82 1.70
N PHE A 175 2.39 12.55 0.59
CA PHE A 175 1.26 12.74 -0.31
C PHE A 175 0.77 11.40 -0.88
N GLY A 176 1.68 10.54 -1.32
CA GLY A 176 1.36 9.20 -1.82
C GLY A 176 0.59 8.37 -0.79
N ARG A 177 1.06 8.34 0.46
CA ARG A 177 0.38 7.69 1.57
C ARG A 177 -1.06 8.24 1.75
N LEU A 178 -1.20 9.57 1.82
CA LEU A 178 -2.52 10.19 1.97
C LEU A 178 -3.44 9.95 0.77
N SER A 179 -2.90 9.82 -0.44
CA SER A 179 -3.70 9.53 -1.63
C SER A 179 -4.28 8.12 -1.60
N LEU A 180 -3.50 7.13 -1.12
CA LEU A 180 -3.97 5.76 -0.94
C LEU A 180 -4.98 5.65 0.20
N GLU A 181 -4.76 6.36 1.31
CA GLU A 181 -5.71 6.44 2.42
C GLU A 181 -7.06 7.01 1.96
N LEU A 182 -7.03 8.12 1.20
CA LEU A 182 -8.24 8.74 0.65
C LEU A 182 -8.98 7.82 -0.31
N LEU A 183 -8.27 7.13 -1.21
CA LEU A 183 -8.85 6.16 -2.13
C LEU A 183 -9.59 5.05 -1.39
N ARG A 184 -8.99 4.49 -0.33
CA ARG A 184 -9.62 3.45 0.49
C ARG A 184 -10.83 3.99 1.27
N GLY A 185 -10.73 5.21 1.80
CA GLY A 185 -11.82 5.90 2.46
C GLY A 185 -13.02 6.14 1.52
N ALA A 186 -12.76 6.57 0.30
CA ALA A 186 -13.78 6.78 -0.73
C ALA A 186 -14.44 5.45 -1.14
N ALA A 187 -13.65 4.39 -1.35
CA ALA A 187 -14.18 3.05 -1.64
C ALA A 187 -15.06 2.51 -0.50
N GLY A 188 -14.65 2.69 0.75
CA GLY A 188 -15.44 2.33 1.94
C GLY A 188 -16.73 3.15 2.07
N GLY A 189 -16.70 4.42 1.68
CA GLY A 189 -17.87 5.31 1.59
C GLY A 189 -18.85 4.84 0.52
N GLY A 190 -18.35 4.45 -0.66
CA GLY A 190 -19.17 3.89 -1.74
C GLY A 190 -19.95 2.64 -1.33
N HIS A 191 -19.33 1.72 -0.60
CA HIS A 191 -20.02 0.54 -0.07
C HIS A 191 -21.08 0.88 0.98
N ARG A 192 -20.88 1.90 1.80
CA ARG A 192 -21.93 2.38 2.73
C ARG A 192 -23.09 3.00 1.98
N ASN A 193 -22.82 3.81 0.98
CA ASN A 193 -23.84 4.45 0.17
C ASN A 193 -24.66 3.42 -0.60
N ALA A 194 -24.02 2.41 -1.22
CA ALA A 194 -24.72 1.31 -1.89
C ALA A 194 -25.60 0.49 -0.92
N ARG A 195 -25.14 0.24 0.32
CA ARG A 195 -25.98 -0.40 1.33
C ARG A 195 -27.14 0.49 1.78
N GLN A 196 -26.91 1.79 1.99
CA GLN A 196 -27.97 2.74 2.32
C GLN A 196 -29.00 2.88 1.20
N GLU A 197 -28.57 2.80 -0.08
CA GLU A 197 -29.47 2.78 -1.23
C GLU A 197 -30.30 1.49 -1.31
N MET A 198 -29.73 0.35 -0.93
CA MET A 198 -30.48 -0.92 -0.84
C MET A 198 -31.50 -0.92 0.30
N ASP A 199 -31.21 -0.21 1.40
CA ASP A 199 -32.05 -0.12 2.58
C ASP A 199 -32.93 1.17 2.59
N ALA A 200 -32.66 2.13 1.70
CA ALA A 200 -33.35 3.41 1.65
C ALA A 200 -34.74 3.28 1.03
N ARG A 201 -35.73 3.81 1.73
CA ARG A 201 -37.06 3.99 1.19
C ARG A 201 -37.05 5.00 0.03
N PRO A 202 -38.03 4.97 -0.89
CA PRO A 202 -38.06 5.81 -2.10
C PRO A 202 -37.94 7.33 -1.91
N GLY A 203 -37.89 7.85 -0.69
CA GLY A 203 -37.76 9.27 -0.37
C GLY A 203 -36.37 9.75 0.05
N ASP A 204 -35.41 8.85 0.24
CA ASP A 204 -34.13 9.19 0.86
C ASP A 204 -32.96 9.42 -0.14
N ARG A 205 -33.25 9.55 -1.45
CA ARG A 205 -32.23 9.76 -2.50
C ARG A 205 -31.79 11.22 -2.59
N LEU A 206 -30.97 11.69 -1.66
CA LEU A 206 -30.48 13.07 -1.67
C LEU A 206 -28.94 13.20 -1.78
N PHE A 207 -28.20 12.16 -2.15
CA PHE A 207 -26.72 12.23 -2.20
C PHE A 207 -26.07 11.83 -3.53
N GLU A 208 -26.81 11.88 -4.66
CA GLU A 208 -26.24 11.52 -5.98
C GLU A 208 -25.45 12.63 -6.71
N ALA A 209 -25.27 13.82 -6.13
CA ALA A 209 -24.77 14.98 -6.90
C ALA A 209 -23.35 15.46 -6.59
N GLU A 210 -22.58 14.84 -5.71
CA GLU A 210 -21.27 15.42 -5.28
C GLU A 210 -20.02 14.66 -5.74
N TYR A 211 -20.10 13.54 -6.44
CA TYR A 211 -18.93 12.75 -6.86
C TYR A 211 -19.02 12.21 -8.31
N ALA A 212 -19.62 12.96 -9.23
CA ALA A 212 -19.55 12.68 -10.66
C ALA A 212 -18.39 13.43 -11.32
#